data_adab595381aa6c79fbde88a7a6954a43
#
_entry.id   adab595381aa6c79fbde88a7a6954a43
#
_cell.length_a   1.000
_cell.length_b   1.000
_cell.length_c   1.000
_cell.angle_alpha   90.00
_cell.angle_beta   90.00
_cell.angle_gamma   90.00
#
_symmetry.space_group_name_H-M   'P 1'
#
loop_
_entity.id
_entity.type
_entity.pdbx_description
1 polymer ?
#
loop_
_entity_poly.entity_id
_entity_poly.type
_entity_poly.pdbx_seq_one_letter_code
_entity_poly.pdbx_strand_id
1 'polypeptide(L)'
;MILDKTMFAAFAVALASPVLAETEIPFALDWKFEGPSAPYFHALDAGYFTDADLTVTISEGAGSLDAIPKVATGAFPIGFADINSLMRFLDQNPGAPVTAVMMVYDKPPFAVVGRPSLGVNEPKDLEGKILGAPPPDGAWAQFPIFAAQTGIDVDAITVEPVGFPTREPMLAEGNVAAITGFSFSSTLNLKRLGIEEDDISVLLMADYGVDLYGNAVIVNTDFAEANSEAVTAFLGAVAKGWKDAIATPDAAIEALMERNPAADAALETERLQMAIDANVLTDYVIKNGMGGIDADRMASAIEQTKSVYEFVNEPDASLYFDPSYLPTDGSLKLK
;
A
#
# COMPACT_ATOMS: atom_id res chain seq x y z
N MET A 1 54.47 -62.14 -29.05
CA MET A 1 53.54 -61.21 -29.69
C MET A 1 52.51 -60.80 -28.62
N ILE A 2 52.79 -59.69 -27.93
CA ILE A 2 52.03 -59.23 -26.78
C ILE A 2 51.19 -58.04 -27.30
N LEU A 3 49.84 -58.20 -27.26
CA LEU A 3 48.91 -57.12 -27.59
C LEU A 3 48.66 -56.30 -26.34
N ASP A 4 49.06 -55.05 -26.39
CA ASP A 4 48.77 -54.04 -25.42
C ASP A 4 47.34 -53.51 -25.62
N LYS A 5 46.49 -53.64 -24.59
CA LYS A 5 45.11 -53.10 -24.55
C LYS A 5 45.18 -51.81 -23.77
N THR A 6 45.32 -50.69 -24.44
CA THR A 6 45.14 -49.34 -23.87
C THR A 6 43.63 -49.08 -23.68
N MET A 7 43.20 -49.07 -22.42
CA MET A 7 41.82 -48.72 -22.00
C MET A 7 41.71 -47.19 -21.89
N PHE A 8 40.98 -46.55 -22.81
CA PHE A 8 40.59 -45.13 -22.71
C PHE A 8 39.48 -44.96 -21.70
N ALA A 9 39.76 -44.38 -20.54
CA ALA A 9 38.75 -43.94 -19.59
C ALA A 9 38.22 -42.57 -20.02
N ALA A 10 36.96 -42.54 -20.48
CA ALA A 10 36.25 -41.29 -20.75
C ALA A 10 35.78 -40.67 -19.42
N PHE A 11 36.36 -39.58 -19.03
CA PHE A 11 35.92 -38.73 -17.90
C PHE A 11 34.70 -37.93 -18.36
N ALA A 12 33.50 -38.28 -17.94
CA ALA A 12 32.31 -37.45 -18.08
C ALA A 12 32.35 -36.32 -17.03
N VAL A 13 32.70 -35.13 -17.45
CA VAL A 13 32.54 -33.91 -16.61
C VAL A 13 31.07 -33.58 -16.58
N ALA A 14 30.41 -33.90 -15.47
CA ALA A 14 29.06 -33.41 -15.17
C ALA A 14 29.16 -31.89 -14.93
N LEU A 15 28.68 -31.08 -15.87
CA LEU A 15 28.42 -29.67 -15.65
C LEU A 15 27.29 -29.55 -14.68
N ALA A 16 27.59 -29.36 -13.40
CA ALA A 16 26.59 -28.93 -12.42
C ALA A 16 26.17 -27.50 -12.78
N SER A 17 24.97 -27.33 -13.30
CA SER A 17 24.36 -25.99 -13.39
C SER A 17 24.31 -25.41 -11.99
N PRO A 18 24.73 -24.15 -11.78
CA PRO A 18 24.55 -23.50 -10.50
C PRO A 18 23.02 -23.47 -10.22
N VAL A 19 22.60 -24.11 -9.16
CA VAL A 19 21.27 -23.85 -8.56
C VAL A 19 21.37 -22.42 -8.07
N LEU A 20 20.72 -21.49 -8.75
CA LEU A 20 20.53 -20.13 -8.24
C LEU A 20 19.76 -20.31 -6.94
N ALA A 21 20.30 -19.81 -5.84
CA ALA A 21 19.58 -19.78 -4.57
C ALA A 21 18.38 -18.84 -4.74
N GLU A 22 17.20 -19.28 -4.29
CA GLU A 22 16.01 -18.44 -4.24
C GLU A 22 16.32 -17.16 -3.47
N THR A 23 15.85 -16.00 -3.98
CA THR A 23 16.02 -14.73 -3.27
C THR A 23 14.94 -14.63 -2.19
N GLU A 24 15.36 -14.55 -0.93
CA GLU A 24 14.45 -14.34 0.20
C GLU A 24 14.00 -12.88 0.26
N ILE A 25 12.69 -12.65 0.29
CA ILE A 25 12.07 -11.32 0.35
C ILE A 25 11.04 -11.28 1.49
N PRO A 26 11.44 -10.89 2.71
CA PRO A 26 10.50 -10.42 3.71
C PRO A 26 9.81 -9.16 3.21
N PHE A 27 8.47 -9.19 3.10
CA PHE A 27 7.63 -8.08 2.63
C PHE A 27 6.81 -7.51 3.79
N ALA A 28 7.01 -6.24 4.11
CA ALA A 28 6.29 -5.56 5.17
C ALA A 28 5.07 -4.83 4.61
N LEU A 29 3.87 -5.24 5.00
CA LEU A 29 2.67 -4.44 4.79
C LEU A 29 2.64 -3.24 5.75
N ASP A 30 1.84 -2.25 5.42
CA ASP A 30 1.56 -1.12 6.31
C ASP A 30 0.36 -1.37 7.23
N TRP A 31 -0.40 -2.46 7.01
CA TRP A 31 -1.61 -2.75 7.74
C TRP A 31 -1.79 -4.24 8.04
N LYS A 32 -2.88 -4.55 8.71
CA LYS A 32 -3.30 -5.91 9.05
C LYS A 32 -3.69 -6.71 7.81
N PHE A 33 -3.82 -8.00 7.99
CA PHE A 33 -4.33 -8.92 6.96
C PHE A 33 -5.85 -8.74 6.80
N GLU A 34 -6.22 -7.77 5.96
CA GLU A 34 -7.57 -7.45 5.54
C GLU A 34 -7.70 -7.62 4.01
N GLY A 35 -8.90 -7.49 3.45
CA GLY A 35 -9.19 -7.70 2.03
C GLY A 35 -8.15 -7.17 1.04
N PRO A 36 -7.67 -5.90 1.17
CA PRO A 36 -6.66 -5.36 0.27
C PRO A 36 -5.29 -6.04 0.31
N SER A 37 -5.00 -6.87 1.32
CA SER A 37 -3.79 -7.71 1.34
C SER A 37 -3.97 -9.06 0.63
N ALA A 38 -5.20 -9.45 0.31
CA ALA A 38 -5.53 -10.73 -0.33
C ALA A 38 -4.79 -10.98 -1.66
N PRO A 39 -4.59 -9.96 -2.55
CA PRO A 39 -3.86 -10.16 -3.81
C PRO A 39 -2.41 -10.63 -3.61
N TYR A 40 -1.75 -10.20 -2.53
CA TYR A 40 -0.38 -10.62 -2.23
C TYR A 40 -0.33 -12.08 -1.74
N PHE A 41 -1.31 -12.50 -0.93
CA PHE A 41 -1.44 -13.90 -0.51
C PHE A 41 -1.82 -14.80 -1.67
N HIS A 42 -2.71 -14.32 -2.55
CA HIS A 42 -3.04 -15.06 -3.76
C HIS A 42 -1.81 -15.25 -4.66
N ALA A 43 -0.99 -14.21 -4.85
CA ALA A 43 0.26 -14.33 -5.60
C ALA A 43 1.22 -15.36 -4.99
N LEU A 44 1.24 -15.45 -3.65
CA LEU A 44 2.05 -16.43 -2.91
C LEU A 44 1.54 -17.87 -3.17
N ASP A 45 0.22 -18.10 -3.00
CA ASP A 45 -0.38 -19.44 -3.09
C ASP A 45 -0.50 -19.93 -4.54
N ALA A 46 -0.69 -19.03 -5.50
CA ALA A 46 -0.64 -19.32 -6.92
C ALA A 46 0.77 -19.63 -7.44
N GLY A 47 1.79 -19.49 -6.60
CA GLY A 47 3.18 -19.79 -6.93
C GLY A 47 3.88 -18.69 -7.77
N TYR A 48 3.30 -17.49 -7.93
CA TYR A 48 3.88 -16.46 -8.80
C TYR A 48 5.24 -15.96 -8.32
N PHE A 49 5.50 -16.00 -7.02
CA PHE A 49 6.81 -15.67 -6.46
C PHE A 49 7.80 -16.83 -6.67
N THR A 50 7.39 -18.06 -6.39
CA THR A 50 8.24 -19.25 -6.58
C THR A 50 8.60 -19.50 -8.04
N ASP A 51 7.68 -19.25 -8.98
CA ASP A 51 7.92 -19.32 -10.42
C ASP A 51 8.98 -18.28 -10.89
N ALA A 52 9.24 -17.30 -10.06
CA ALA A 52 10.22 -16.23 -10.28
C ALA A 52 11.50 -16.41 -9.42
N ASP A 53 11.72 -17.61 -8.86
CA ASP A 53 12.85 -17.92 -7.96
C ASP A 53 12.90 -17.03 -6.70
N LEU A 54 11.73 -16.64 -6.16
CA LEU A 54 11.58 -15.81 -4.97
C LEU A 54 10.91 -16.59 -3.83
N THR A 55 11.48 -16.48 -2.63
CA THR A 55 10.86 -16.93 -1.38
C THR A 55 10.33 -15.72 -0.61
N VAL A 56 9.01 -15.48 -0.67
CA VAL A 56 8.37 -14.30 -0.07
C VAL A 56 7.69 -14.66 1.25
N THR A 57 7.93 -13.84 2.28
CA THR A 57 7.18 -13.89 3.55
C THR A 57 6.52 -12.53 3.78
N ILE A 58 5.23 -12.54 4.14
CA ILE A 58 4.43 -11.32 4.29
C ILE A 58 4.17 -11.06 5.76
N SER A 59 4.41 -9.84 6.22
CA SER A 59 4.21 -9.41 7.61
C SER A 59 3.23 -8.26 7.71
N GLU A 60 2.40 -8.27 8.75
CA GLU A 60 1.53 -7.14 9.09
C GLU A 60 2.33 -5.91 9.51
N GLY A 61 1.71 -4.73 9.33
CA GLY A 61 2.22 -3.43 9.75
C GLY A 61 1.27 -2.70 10.71
N ALA A 62 1.76 -1.57 11.18
CA ALA A 62 1.03 -0.66 12.07
C ALA A 62 1.02 0.79 11.55
N GLY A 63 0.78 0.94 10.25
CA GLY A 63 0.76 2.21 9.52
C GLY A 63 1.99 2.44 8.65
N SER A 64 1.86 3.33 7.68
CA SER A 64 2.96 3.64 6.74
C SER A 64 4.20 4.21 7.46
N LEU A 65 4.01 4.96 8.56
CA LEU A 65 5.12 5.48 9.36
C LEU A 65 5.86 4.39 10.18
N ASP A 66 5.31 3.18 10.29
CA ASP A 66 5.98 2.00 10.82
C ASP A 66 6.72 1.22 9.70
N ALA A 67 6.11 1.08 8.52
CA ALA A 67 6.66 0.32 7.41
C ALA A 67 7.89 1.00 6.76
N ILE A 68 7.83 2.32 6.51
CA ILE A 68 8.89 3.06 5.82
C ILE A 68 10.25 2.93 6.52
N PRO A 69 10.39 3.18 7.85
CA PRO A 69 11.66 3.00 8.53
C PRO A 69 12.20 1.57 8.51
N LYS A 70 11.32 0.56 8.53
CA LYS A 70 11.73 -0.85 8.43
C LYS A 70 12.41 -1.15 7.09
N VAL A 71 11.88 -0.57 6.00
CA VAL A 71 12.50 -0.71 4.68
C VAL A 71 13.77 0.13 4.58
N ALA A 72 13.75 1.38 5.02
CA ALA A 72 14.91 2.25 4.99
C ALA A 72 16.11 1.70 5.77
N THR A 73 15.87 1.00 6.88
CA THR A 73 16.95 0.37 7.68
C THR A 73 17.40 -0.98 7.13
N GLY A 74 16.75 -1.51 6.10
CA GLY A 74 17.04 -2.84 5.54
C GLY A 74 16.51 -4.00 6.40
N ALA A 75 15.70 -3.74 7.44
CA ALA A 75 15.03 -4.79 8.20
C ALA A 75 14.04 -5.58 7.32
N PHE A 76 13.47 -4.92 6.32
CA PHE A 76 12.72 -5.52 5.23
C PHE A 76 13.25 -4.96 3.91
N PRO A 77 13.57 -5.82 2.92
CA PRO A 77 14.03 -5.35 1.62
C PRO A 77 12.93 -4.64 0.82
N ILE A 78 11.68 -5.07 0.99
CA ILE A 78 10.51 -4.52 0.30
C ILE A 78 9.38 -4.28 1.32
N GLY A 79 8.62 -3.23 1.10
CA GLY A 79 7.44 -2.90 1.91
C GLY A 79 6.32 -2.28 1.09
N PHE A 80 5.23 -1.97 1.78
CA PHE A 80 4.06 -1.29 1.23
C PHE A 80 3.73 -0.09 2.11
N ALA A 81 3.64 1.11 1.56
CA ALA A 81 3.40 2.32 2.33
C ALA A 81 2.87 3.49 1.46
N ASP A 82 2.25 4.47 2.11
CA ASP A 82 1.84 5.74 1.51
C ASP A 82 3.03 6.54 0.99
N ILE A 83 3.00 6.90 -0.30
CA ILE A 83 4.09 7.64 -0.95
C ILE A 83 4.23 9.07 -0.40
N ASN A 84 3.17 9.69 0.10
CA ASN A 84 3.24 11.04 0.66
C ASN A 84 3.93 11.04 2.03
N SER A 85 3.73 9.98 2.81
CA SER A 85 4.49 9.74 4.04
C SER A 85 5.96 9.44 3.74
N LEU A 86 6.25 8.73 2.64
CA LEU A 86 7.61 8.49 2.17
C LEU A 86 8.31 9.81 1.78
N MET A 87 7.64 10.71 1.06
CA MET A 87 8.19 12.03 0.71
C MET A 87 8.65 12.80 1.95
N ARG A 88 7.79 12.85 2.99
CA ARG A 88 8.12 13.53 4.27
C ARG A 88 9.25 12.82 5.02
N PHE A 89 9.25 11.50 4.99
CA PHE A 89 10.32 10.72 5.62
C PHE A 89 11.68 11.01 4.97
N LEU A 90 11.74 11.05 3.65
CA LEU A 90 12.97 11.33 2.90
C LEU A 90 13.47 12.78 3.10
N ASP A 91 12.56 13.74 3.21
CA ASP A 91 12.91 15.12 3.56
C ASP A 91 13.56 15.24 4.94
N GLN A 92 13.05 14.49 5.93
CA GLN A 92 13.58 14.46 7.29
C GLN A 92 14.83 13.57 7.43
N ASN A 93 15.04 12.64 6.50
CA ASN A 93 16.15 11.69 6.50
C ASN A 93 16.86 11.67 5.14
N PRO A 94 17.56 12.74 4.76
CA PRO A 94 18.24 12.83 3.47
C PRO A 94 19.23 11.68 3.26
N GLY A 95 19.10 11.01 2.13
CA GLY A 95 19.95 9.87 1.78
C GLY A 95 19.53 8.54 2.43
N ALA A 96 18.36 8.48 3.08
CA ALA A 96 17.82 7.19 3.52
C ALA A 96 17.58 6.28 2.29
N PRO A 97 18.07 5.02 2.31
CA PRO A 97 18.03 4.14 1.15
C PRO A 97 16.64 3.51 0.96
N VAL A 98 15.64 4.30 0.56
CA VAL A 98 14.28 3.83 0.29
C VAL A 98 13.63 4.67 -0.79
N THR A 99 12.91 4.01 -1.72
CA THR A 99 12.10 4.68 -2.76
C THR A 99 10.88 3.84 -3.09
N ALA A 100 9.82 4.45 -3.67
CA ALA A 100 8.71 3.71 -4.22
C ALA A 100 9.03 3.23 -5.65
N VAL A 101 8.55 2.04 -6.00
CA VAL A 101 8.85 1.40 -7.30
C VAL A 101 7.60 0.91 -8.04
N MET A 102 6.44 0.85 -7.38
CA MET A 102 5.18 0.44 -8.01
C MET A 102 4.00 1.07 -7.28
N MET A 103 3.25 1.92 -7.95
CA MET A 103 2.01 2.48 -7.41
C MET A 103 0.91 1.42 -7.41
N VAL A 104 0.26 1.23 -6.25
CA VAL A 104 -0.87 0.28 -6.10
C VAL A 104 -2.17 1.04 -5.92
N TYR A 105 -2.23 1.99 -4.99
CA TYR A 105 -3.41 2.85 -4.87
C TYR A 105 -3.19 4.12 -5.66
N ASP A 106 -3.59 4.07 -6.93
CA ASP A 106 -3.52 5.22 -7.83
C ASP A 106 -4.37 6.39 -7.28
N LYS A 107 -5.57 6.12 -6.75
CA LYS A 107 -6.36 7.08 -5.97
C LYS A 107 -6.25 6.73 -4.49
N PRO A 108 -5.85 7.68 -3.61
CA PRO A 108 -5.65 7.37 -2.20
C PRO A 108 -6.97 7.07 -1.48
N PRO A 109 -6.99 6.12 -0.53
CA PRO A 109 -8.17 5.80 0.27
C PRO A 109 -8.35 6.73 1.47
N PHE A 110 -7.61 7.83 1.56
CA PHE A 110 -7.65 8.74 2.71
C PHE A 110 -9.03 9.36 2.86
N ALA A 111 -9.60 9.22 4.05
CA ALA A 111 -10.92 9.73 4.35
C ALA A 111 -11.00 10.29 5.77
N VAL A 112 -11.96 11.19 5.95
CA VAL A 112 -12.58 11.43 7.24
C VAL A 112 -13.91 10.67 7.23
N VAL A 113 -14.09 9.80 8.21
CA VAL A 113 -15.33 9.05 8.38
C VAL A 113 -16.06 9.58 9.61
N GLY A 114 -17.26 10.06 9.40
CA GLY A 114 -18.11 10.64 10.42
C GLY A 114 -19.45 9.92 10.55
N ARG A 115 -20.32 10.45 11.41
CA ARG A 115 -21.69 9.96 11.56
C ARG A 115 -22.68 11.11 11.40
N PRO A 116 -23.65 11.01 10.47
CA PRO A 116 -24.77 11.95 10.35
C PRO A 116 -25.51 12.18 11.66
N SER A 117 -25.71 11.13 12.47
CA SER A 117 -26.34 11.25 13.79
C SER A 117 -25.52 12.07 14.80
N LEU A 118 -24.22 12.22 14.58
CA LEU A 118 -23.31 13.08 15.36
C LEU A 118 -23.10 14.45 14.69
N GLY A 119 -23.82 14.71 13.59
CA GLY A 119 -23.81 15.97 12.86
C GLY A 119 -22.57 16.16 11.98
N VAL A 120 -22.06 15.06 11.36
CA VAL A 120 -20.98 15.11 10.38
C VAL A 120 -21.47 14.52 9.06
N ASN A 121 -21.75 15.37 8.07
CA ASN A 121 -22.21 15.02 6.73
C ASN A 121 -21.29 15.58 5.64
N GLU A 122 -20.66 16.71 5.89
CA GLU A 122 -19.77 17.41 4.97
C GLU A 122 -18.53 17.93 5.70
N PRO A 123 -17.47 18.32 4.98
CA PRO A 123 -16.20 18.73 5.60
C PRO A 123 -16.33 19.83 6.66
N LYS A 124 -17.17 20.83 6.42
CA LYS A 124 -17.39 21.95 7.35
C LYS A 124 -18.01 21.56 8.68
N ASP A 125 -18.71 20.43 8.73
CA ASP A 125 -19.34 19.94 9.96
C ASP A 125 -18.31 19.50 11.01
N LEU A 126 -17.04 19.36 10.64
CA LEU A 126 -15.96 19.03 11.57
C LEU A 126 -15.62 20.21 12.52
N GLU A 127 -15.95 21.45 12.15
CA GLU A 127 -15.73 22.62 13.00
C GLU A 127 -16.56 22.51 14.30
N GLY A 128 -15.91 22.65 15.44
CA GLY A 128 -16.50 22.48 16.76
C GLY A 128 -16.67 21.02 17.21
N LYS A 129 -16.18 20.05 16.43
CA LYS A 129 -16.26 18.62 16.74
C LYS A 129 -14.94 18.07 17.28
N ILE A 130 -15.01 16.86 17.82
CA ILE A 130 -13.85 16.06 18.19
C ILE A 130 -13.55 15.08 17.04
N LEU A 131 -12.34 15.18 16.48
CA LEU A 131 -11.81 14.31 15.44
C LEU A 131 -10.81 13.32 16.06
N GLY A 132 -11.12 12.03 16.04
CA GLY A 132 -10.18 10.98 16.46
C GLY A 132 -9.15 10.68 15.36
N ALA A 133 -7.88 10.90 15.65
CA ALA A 133 -6.82 10.71 14.66
C ALA A 133 -5.65 9.90 15.24
N PRO A 134 -5.33 8.71 14.67
CA PRO A 134 -4.14 7.99 15.07
C PRO A 134 -2.88 8.73 14.58
N PRO A 135 -1.89 9.03 15.45
CA PRO A 135 -0.69 9.76 15.02
C PRO A 135 0.09 9.12 13.86
N PRO A 136 0.20 7.77 13.72
CA PRO A 136 0.91 7.15 12.59
C PRO A 136 0.03 6.91 11.35
N ASP A 137 -1.21 7.42 11.31
CA ASP A 137 -2.16 7.22 10.20
C ASP A 137 -1.80 8.09 8.97
N GLY A 138 -1.68 7.45 7.80
CA GLY A 138 -1.46 8.15 6.52
C GLY A 138 -2.58 9.15 6.21
N ALA A 139 -3.83 8.82 6.48
CA ALA A 139 -4.95 9.74 6.26
C ALA A 139 -4.88 10.97 7.18
N TRP A 140 -4.49 10.79 8.45
CA TRP A 140 -4.24 11.91 9.35
C TRP A 140 -3.10 12.81 8.85
N ALA A 141 -2.04 12.22 8.35
CA ALA A 141 -0.91 12.95 7.80
C ALA A 141 -1.31 13.86 6.61
N GLN A 142 -2.36 13.50 5.86
CA GLN A 142 -2.87 14.28 4.72
C GLN A 142 -4.06 15.19 5.08
N PHE A 143 -4.61 15.10 6.29
CA PHE A 143 -5.72 15.92 6.75
C PHE A 143 -5.50 17.44 6.58
N PRO A 144 -4.30 18.01 6.83
CA PRO A 144 -4.06 19.44 6.59
C PRO A 144 -4.29 19.87 5.14
N ILE A 145 -3.98 19.02 4.14
CA ILE A 145 -4.25 19.30 2.73
C ILE A 145 -5.76 19.30 2.50
N PHE A 146 -6.48 18.30 3.02
CA PHE A 146 -7.94 18.24 2.94
C PHE A 146 -8.60 19.47 3.56
N ALA A 147 -8.14 19.90 4.74
CA ALA A 147 -8.65 21.10 5.41
C ALA A 147 -8.42 22.36 4.57
N ALA A 148 -7.23 22.50 3.96
CA ALA A 148 -6.92 23.61 3.06
C ALA A 148 -7.81 23.64 1.81
N GLN A 149 -8.05 22.46 1.19
CA GLN A 149 -8.89 22.34 -0.01
C GLN A 149 -10.38 22.61 0.29
N THR A 150 -10.87 22.24 1.47
CA THR A 150 -12.27 22.40 1.87
C THR A 150 -12.52 23.69 2.64
N GLY A 151 -11.46 24.42 2.99
CA GLY A 151 -11.53 25.66 3.77
C GLY A 151 -11.96 25.47 5.23
N ILE A 152 -11.78 24.26 5.79
CA ILE A 152 -12.05 23.98 7.21
C ILE A 152 -11.11 24.83 8.08
N ASP A 153 -11.65 25.42 9.13
CA ASP A 153 -10.86 26.04 10.20
C ASP A 153 -10.35 24.93 11.13
N VAL A 154 -9.07 24.58 10.98
CA VAL A 154 -8.44 23.50 11.79
C VAL A 154 -8.36 23.86 13.27
N ASP A 155 -8.30 25.16 13.62
CA ASP A 155 -8.26 25.62 15.01
C ASP A 155 -9.64 25.47 15.71
N ALA A 156 -10.69 25.30 14.94
CA ALA A 156 -12.04 25.01 15.45
C ALA A 156 -12.26 23.51 15.73
N ILE A 157 -11.32 22.63 15.39
CA ILE A 157 -11.43 21.18 15.59
C ILE A 157 -10.65 20.78 16.85
N THR A 158 -11.26 19.95 17.71
CA THR A 158 -10.52 19.28 18.77
C THR A 158 -10.00 17.94 18.27
N VAL A 159 -8.68 17.80 18.15
CA VAL A 159 -8.07 16.53 17.74
C VAL A 159 -7.81 15.67 18.97
N GLU A 160 -8.36 14.46 18.98
CA GLU A 160 -8.13 13.44 20.00
C GLU A 160 -7.17 12.39 19.42
N PRO A 161 -5.96 12.26 19.97
CA PRO A 161 -5.04 11.18 19.59
C PRO A 161 -5.60 9.83 20.04
N VAL A 162 -5.97 8.99 19.07
CA VAL A 162 -6.53 7.67 19.33
C VAL A 162 -5.61 6.57 18.79
N GLY A 163 -5.68 5.38 19.39
CA GLY A 163 -5.01 4.20 18.84
C GLY A 163 -5.85 3.56 17.73
N PHE A 164 -5.21 2.88 16.77
CA PHE A 164 -5.92 2.14 15.74
C PHE A 164 -6.98 1.16 16.28
N PRO A 165 -6.72 0.39 17.38
CA PRO A 165 -7.73 -0.53 17.90
C PRO A 165 -8.96 0.15 18.52
N THR A 166 -8.85 1.42 18.93
CA THR A 166 -9.90 2.17 19.61
C THR A 166 -10.59 3.19 18.72
N ARG A 167 -10.08 3.44 17.54
CA ARG A 167 -10.53 4.49 16.60
C ARG A 167 -12.01 4.33 16.24
N GLU A 168 -12.39 3.23 15.62
CA GLU A 168 -13.77 2.96 15.22
C GLU A 168 -14.71 2.76 16.43
N PRO A 169 -14.32 2.04 17.52
CA PRO A 169 -15.13 2.00 18.74
C PRO A 169 -15.46 3.38 19.31
N MET A 170 -14.51 4.31 19.36
CA MET A 170 -14.77 5.67 19.88
C MET A 170 -15.77 6.45 19.01
N LEU A 171 -15.74 6.28 17.69
CA LEU A 171 -16.74 6.86 16.80
C LEU A 171 -18.11 6.16 16.96
N ALA A 172 -18.12 4.85 17.05
CA ALA A 172 -19.35 4.08 17.25
C ALA A 172 -20.06 4.45 18.55
N GLU A 173 -19.33 4.69 19.63
CA GLU A 173 -19.81 5.12 20.93
C GLU A 173 -20.15 6.63 21.01
N GLY A 174 -19.77 7.42 20.00
CA GLY A 174 -19.96 8.87 19.97
C GLY A 174 -18.97 9.65 20.86
N ASN A 175 -17.86 9.05 21.29
CA ASN A 175 -16.79 9.73 22.02
C ASN A 175 -16.02 10.70 21.14
N VAL A 176 -15.97 10.45 19.84
CA VAL A 176 -15.54 11.37 18.78
C VAL A 176 -16.64 11.47 17.73
N ALA A 177 -16.72 12.57 16.99
CA ALA A 177 -17.74 12.77 15.95
C ALA A 177 -17.31 12.26 14.59
N ALA A 178 -16.00 12.20 14.36
CA ALA A 178 -15.38 11.69 13.15
C ALA A 178 -13.99 11.10 13.46
N ILE A 179 -13.48 10.32 12.52
CA ILE A 179 -12.13 9.74 12.59
C ILE A 179 -11.42 9.90 11.24
N THR A 180 -10.07 9.95 11.24
CA THR A 180 -9.30 9.76 10.02
C THR A 180 -9.02 8.27 9.80
N GLY A 181 -8.90 7.86 8.52
CA GLY A 181 -8.58 6.48 8.17
C GLY A 181 -8.71 6.21 6.68
N PHE A 182 -8.55 4.95 6.31
CA PHE A 182 -8.84 4.50 4.96
C PHE A 182 -10.33 4.20 4.82
N SER A 183 -10.94 4.73 3.76
CA SER A 183 -12.40 4.67 3.54
C SER A 183 -12.97 3.26 3.69
N PHE A 184 -12.38 2.27 3.03
CA PHE A 184 -12.84 0.88 3.07
C PHE A 184 -12.65 0.21 4.45
N SER A 185 -11.56 0.50 5.18
CA SER A 185 -11.33 -0.11 6.49
C SER A 185 -12.25 0.48 7.55
N SER A 186 -12.32 1.81 7.66
CA SER A 186 -13.12 2.45 8.69
C SER A 186 -14.62 2.23 8.49
N THR A 187 -15.12 2.32 7.25
CA THR A 187 -16.53 2.06 6.93
C THR A 187 -16.96 0.66 7.36
N LEU A 188 -16.21 -0.36 6.93
CA LEU A 188 -16.58 -1.75 7.21
C LEU A 188 -16.38 -2.14 8.67
N ASN A 189 -15.39 -1.56 9.35
CA ASN A 189 -15.23 -1.76 10.78
C ASN A 189 -16.38 -1.14 11.58
N LEU A 190 -16.93 0.02 11.17
CA LEU A 190 -18.13 0.60 11.78
C LEU A 190 -19.37 -0.26 11.51
N LYS A 191 -19.57 -0.76 10.29
CA LYS A 191 -20.66 -1.72 9.98
C LYS A 191 -20.58 -2.96 10.89
N ARG A 192 -19.37 -3.51 11.10
CA ARG A 192 -19.16 -4.63 12.03
C ARG A 192 -19.48 -4.29 13.49
N LEU A 193 -19.33 -3.04 13.89
CA LEU A 193 -19.72 -2.54 15.22
C LEU A 193 -21.22 -2.24 15.33
N GLY A 194 -22.01 -2.50 14.28
CA GLY A 194 -23.45 -2.34 14.25
C GLY A 194 -23.92 -0.92 13.93
N ILE A 195 -23.06 -0.09 13.34
CA ILE A 195 -23.47 1.21 12.80
C ILE A 195 -24.11 0.98 11.43
N GLU A 196 -25.34 1.46 11.28
CA GLU A 196 -26.08 1.37 10.02
C GLU A 196 -25.42 2.20 8.93
N GLU A 197 -25.53 1.75 7.68
CA GLU A 197 -24.84 2.37 6.54
C GLU A 197 -25.25 3.83 6.31
N ASP A 198 -26.52 4.17 6.56
CA ASP A 198 -27.06 5.53 6.45
C ASP A 198 -26.57 6.46 7.59
N ASP A 199 -25.99 5.90 8.65
CA ASP A 199 -25.32 6.66 9.72
C ASP A 199 -23.77 6.65 9.59
N ILE A 200 -23.24 6.38 8.39
CA ILE A 200 -21.81 6.48 8.10
C ILE A 200 -21.63 7.50 6.97
N SER A 201 -20.98 8.61 7.24
CA SER A 201 -20.55 9.58 6.23
C SER A 201 -19.08 9.37 5.90
N VAL A 202 -18.76 9.17 4.62
CA VAL A 202 -17.39 8.98 4.13
C VAL A 202 -16.99 10.22 3.33
N LEU A 203 -16.11 11.02 3.88
CA LEU A 203 -15.53 12.18 3.21
C LEU A 203 -14.19 11.74 2.59
N LEU A 204 -14.24 11.15 1.39
CA LEU A 204 -13.04 10.72 0.69
C LEU A 204 -12.27 11.97 0.23
N MET A 205 -11.08 12.18 0.75
CA MET A 205 -10.32 13.42 0.56
C MET A 205 -10.08 13.73 -0.92
N ALA A 206 -9.88 12.70 -1.74
CA ALA A 206 -9.70 12.86 -3.18
C ALA A 206 -10.93 13.46 -3.91
N ASP A 207 -12.14 13.30 -3.36
CA ASP A 207 -13.36 13.88 -3.93
C ASP A 207 -13.49 15.39 -3.62
N TYR A 208 -12.63 15.88 -2.71
CA TYR A 208 -12.57 17.28 -2.29
C TYR A 208 -11.28 17.99 -2.76
N GLY A 209 -10.65 17.51 -3.83
CA GLY A 209 -9.51 18.16 -4.45
C GLY A 209 -8.14 17.79 -3.89
N VAL A 210 -8.06 16.78 -3.04
CA VAL A 210 -6.77 16.21 -2.60
C VAL A 210 -6.25 15.26 -3.68
N ASP A 211 -5.48 15.78 -4.62
CA ASP A 211 -4.98 15.06 -5.81
C ASP A 211 -3.62 14.41 -5.52
N LEU A 212 -3.60 13.50 -4.55
CA LEU A 212 -2.44 12.73 -4.16
C LEU A 212 -2.48 11.31 -4.73
N TYR A 213 -1.36 10.62 -4.68
CA TYR A 213 -1.30 9.17 -4.78
C TYR A 213 -1.48 8.53 -3.41
N GLY A 214 -1.78 7.22 -3.38
CA GLY A 214 -1.89 6.45 -2.14
C GLY A 214 -0.65 5.59 -1.89
N ASN A 215 -0.89 4.32 -1.57
CA ASN A 215 0.17 3.39 -1.21
C ASN A 215 0.85 2.78 -2.44
N ALA A 216 2.17 2.64 -2.30
CA ALA A 216 3.06 2.04 -3.28
C ALA A 216 3.87 0.89 -2.66
N VAL A 217 4.36 -0.01 -3.49
CA VAL A 217 5.48 -0.88 -3.12
C VAL A 217 6.72 0.00 -3.01
N ILE A 218 7.37 -0.05 -1.85
CA ILE A 218 8.62 0.64 -1.56
C ILE A 218 9.75 -0.38 -1.40
N VAL A 219 10.95 -0.02 -1.76
CA VAL A 219 12.12 -0.90 -1.73
C VAL A 219 13.30 -0.21 -1.05
N ASN A 220 14.10 -0.98 -0.33
CA ASN A 220 15.43 -0.54 0.08
C ASN A 220 16.33 -0.43 -1.16
N THR A 221 16.89 0.75 -1.41
CA THR A 221 17.65 1.00 -2.67
C THR A 221 18.92 0.19 -2.76
N ASP A 222 19.62 -0.08 -1.64
CA ASP A 222 20.82 -0.92 -1.64
C ASP A 222 20.46 -2.38 -2.00
N PHE A 223 19.31 -2.87 -1.51
CA PHE A 223 18.81 -4.18 -1.91
C PHE A 223 18.42 -4.21 -3.39
N ALA A 224 17.72 -3.18 -3.86
CA ALA A 224 17.26 -3.09 -5.25
C ALA A 224 18.42 -3.02 -6.26
N GLU A 225 19.47 -2.27 -5.95
CA GLU A 225 20.67 -2.21 -6.77
C GLU A 225 21.39 -3.57 -6.87
N ALA A 226 21.45 -4.30 -5.76
CA ALA A 226 22.08 -5.62 -5.71
C ALA A 226 21.21 -6.73 -6.33
N ASN A 227 19.88 -6.56 -6.40
CA ASN A 227 18.91 -7.59 -6.77
C ASN A 227 17.83 -7.06 -7.74
N SER A 228 18.19 -6.27 -8.73
CA SER A 228 17.25 -5.56 -9.61
C SER A 228 16.27 -6.50 -10.35
N GLU A 229 16.75 -7.66 -10.80
CA GLU A 229 15.92 -8.68 -11.45
C GLU A 229 14.90 -9.27 -10.49
N ALA A 230 15.28 -9.52 -9.23
CA ALA A 230 14.39 -10.03 -8.21
C ALA A 230 13.29 -9.01 -7.84
N VAL A 231 13.64 -7.71 -7.77
CA VAL A 231 12.65 -6.63 -7.56
C VAL A 231 11.65 -6.59 -8.72
N THR A 232 12.12 -6.58 -9.96
CA THR A 232 11.25 -6.59 -11.16
C THR A 232 10.33 -7.82 -11.17
N ALA A 233 10.86 -9.00 -10.85
CA ALA A 233 10.11 -10.24 -10.77
C ALA A 233 9.05 -10.21 -9.64
N PHE A 234 9.40 -9.66 -8.47
CA PHE A 234 8.47 -9.44 -7.37
C PHE A 234 7.29 -8.56 -7.80
N LEU A 235 7.57 -7.41 -8.44
CA LEU A 235 6.53 -6.51 -8.93
C LEU A 235 5.63 -7.18 -9.98
N GLY A 236 6.19 -8.01 -10.85
CA GLY A 236 5.43 -8.80 -11.82
C GLY A 236 4.50 -9.81 -11.16
N ALA A 237 4.96 -10.50 -10.11
CA ALA A 237 4.15 -11.42 -9.32
C ALA A 237 3.02 -10.69 -8.57
N VAL A 238 3.31 -9.53 -7.97
CA VAL A 238 2.30 -8.66 -7.33
C VAL A 238 1.23 -8.24 -8.34
N ALA A 239 1.62 -7.80 -9.54
CA ALA A 239 0.68 -7.40 -10.59
C ALA A 239 -0.24 -8.55 -11.02
N LYS A 240 0.29 -9.78 -11.13
CA LYS A 240 -0.51 -10.98 -11.42
C LYS A 240 -1.51 -11.26 -10.31
N GLY A 241 -1.09 -11.18 -9.04
CA GLY A 241 -1.98 -11.35 -7.88
C GLY A 241 -3.13 -10.35 -7.88
N TRP A 242 -2.87 -9.08 -8.16
CA TRP A 242 -3.90 -8.05 -8.31
C TRP A 242 -4.83 -8.32 -9.51
N LYS A 243 -4.27 -8.72 -10.66
CA LYS A 243 -5.06 -9.07 -11.84
C LYS A 243 -6.04 -10.19 -11.56
N ASP A 244 -5.61 -11.24 -10.89
CA ASP A 244 -6.45 -12.38 -10.55
C ASP A 244 -7.49 -12.00 -9.49
N ALA A 245 -7.12 -11.24 -8.47
CA ALA A 245 -8.03 -10.74 -7.44
C ALA A 245 -9.14 -9.84 -8.02
N ILE A 246 -8.83 -9.06 -9.05
CA ILE A 246 -9.80 -8.25 -9.79
C ILE A 246 -10.74 -9.13 -10.62
N ALA A 247 -10.21 -10.19 -11.25
CA ALA A 247 -10.99 -11.10 -12.08
C ALA A 247 -11.82 -12.09 -11.25
N THR A 248 -11.28 -12.55 -10.12
CA THR A 248 -11.85 -13.62 -9.30
C THR A 248 -11.52 -13.36 -7.82
N PRO A 249 -12.23 -12.43 -7.15
CA PRO A 249 -11.93 -12.02 -5.77
C PRO A 249 -11.95 -13.18 -4.76
N ASP A 250 -12.83 -14.16 -4.99
CA ASP A 250 -13.03 -15.29 -4.06
C ASP A 250 -11.74 -16.08 -3.80
N ALA A 251 -10.93 -16.34 -4.84
CA ALA A 251 -9.66 -17.07 -4.69
C ALA A 251 -8.63 -16.28 -3.86
N ALA A 252 -8.61 -14.94 -4.02
CA ALA A 252 -7.73 -14.09 -3.23
C ALA A 252 -8.19 -14.01 -1.76
N ILE A 253 -9.50 -13.97 -1.54
CA ILE A 253 -10.07 -13.99 -0.17
C ILE A 253 -9.83 -15.34 0.49
N GLU A 254 -9.92 -16.47 -0.22
CA GLU A 254 -9.57 -17.78 0.32
C GLU A 254 -8.13 -17.79 0.84
N ALA A 255 -7.18 -17.28 0.05
CA ALA A 255 -5.78 -17.14 0.46
C ALA A 255 -5.60 -16.25 1.71
N LEU A 256 -6.37 -15.16 1.82
CA LEU A 256 -6.38 -14.31 3.01
C LEU A 256 -6.92 -15.07 4.24
N MET A 257 -8.03 -15.81 4.09
CA MET A 257 -8.67 -16.51 5.19
C MET A 257 -7.79 -17.61 5.81
N GLU A 258 -6.88 -18.19 5.03
CA GLU A 258 -5.87 -19.11 5.55
C GLU A 258 -4.89 -18.43 6.53
N ARG A 259 -4.61 -17.12 6.34
CA ARG A 259 -3.70 -16.32 7.19
C ARG A 259 -4.42 -15.59 8.31
N ASN A 260 -5.70 -15.28 8.11
CA ASN A 260 -6.55 -14.63 9.11
C ASN A 260 -7.89 -15.37 9.25
N PRO A 261 -7.90 -16.58 9.86
CA PRO A 261 -9.12 -17.39 9.99
C PRO A 261 -10.19 -16.78 10.92
N ALA A 262 -9.86 -15.70 11.64
CA ALA A 262 -10.81 -14.97 12.48
C ALA A 262 -11.55 -13.84 11.71
N ALA A 263 -11.16 -13.55 10.47
CA ALA A 263 -11.83 -12.56 9.63
C ALA A 263 -13.18 -13.09 9.11
N ASP A 264 -14.04 -12.18 8.69
CA ASP A 264 -15.30 -12.50 8.00
C ASP A 264 -15.07 -12.41 6.49
N ALA A 265 -15.16 -13.54 5.79
CA ALA A 265 -14.86 -13.62 4.36
C ALA A 265 -15.74 -12.69 3.52
N ALA A 266 -17.03 -12.54 3.85
CA ALA A 266 -17.94 -11.65 3.11
C ALA A 266 -17.54 -10.18 3.29
N LEU A 267 -17.18 -9.78 4.51
CA LEU A 267 -16.70 -8.44 4.82
C LEU A 267 -15.37 -8.14 4.12
N GLU A 268 -14.45 -9.10 4.11
CA GLU A 268 -13.14 -8.90 3.47
C GLU A 268 -13.25 -8.90 1.94
N THR A 269 -14.23 -9.61 1.35
CA THR A 269 -14.57 -9.49 -0.08
C THR A 269 -15.11 -8.10 -0.39
N GLU A 270 -16.04 -7.57 0.41
CA GLU A 270 -16.57 -6.20 0.25
C GLU A 270 -15.43 -5.17 0.36
N ARG A 271 -14.53 -5.35 1.33
CA ARG A 271 -13.36 -4.48 1.54
C ARG A 271 -12.41 -4.48 0.35
N LEU A 272 -12.09 -5.65 -0.18
CA LEU A 272 -11.25 -5.79 -1.38
C LEU A 272 -11.91 -5.13 -2.58
N GLN A 273 -13.22 -5.34 -2.78
CA GLN A 273 -13.95 -4.74 -3.90
C GLN A 273 -13.97 -3.21 -3.80
N MET A 274 -14.21 -2.65 -2.60
CA MET A 274 -14.13 -1.20 -2.39
C MET A 274 -12.76 -0.63 -2.75
N ALA A 275 -11.67 -1.32 -2.36
CA ALA A 275 -10.32 -0.90 -2.69
C ALA A 275 -10.03 -1.00 -4.20
N ILE A 276 -10.49 -2.07 -4.86
CA ILE A 276 -10.36 -2.25 -6.30
C ILE A 276 -11.06 -1.11 -7.04
N ASP A 277 -12.33 -0.85 -6.74
CA ASP A 277 -13.16 0.08 -7.49
C ASP A 277 -12.78 1.54 -7.26
N ALA A 278 -12.43 1.89 -6.01
CA ALA A 278 -12.16 3.28 -5.65
C ALA A 278 -10.68 3.69 -5.81
N ASN A 279 -9.74 2.74 -5.64
CA ASN A 279 -8.34 3.10 -5.45
C ASN A 279 -7.39 2.49 -6.49
N VAL A 280 -7.69 1.28 -6.99
CA VAL A 280 -6.79 0.54 -7.89
C VAL A 280 -7.19 0.69 -9.36
N LEU A 281 -8.44 0.38 -9.72
CA LEU A 281 -8.92 0.42 -11.12
C LEU A 281 -9.41 1.80 -11.54
N THR A 282 -8.55 2.80 -11.46
CA THR A 282 -8.83 4.15 -11.97
C THR A 282 -8.75 4.19 -13.50
N ASP A 283 -9.26 5.28 -14.09
CA ASP A 283 -9.16 5.51 -15.55
C ASP A 283 -7.69 5.51 -16.02
N TYR A 284 -6.78 6.04 -15.18
CA TYR A 284 -5.35 6.03 -15.47
C TYR A 284 -4.82 4.59 -15.55
N VAL A 285 -5.11 3.76 -14.55
CA VAL A 285 -4.64 2.37 -14.48
C VAL A 285 -5.27 1.51 -15.59
N ILE A 286 -6.55 1.70 -15.89
CA ILE A 286 -7.22 1.00 -16.99
C ILE A 286 -6.54 1.30 -18.34
N LYS A 287 -6.13 2.55 -18.55
CA LYS A 287 -5.49 3.00 -19.79
C LYS A 287 -4.01 2.59 -19.89
N ASN A 288 -3.26 2.78 -18.79
CA ASN A 288 -1.80 2.72 -18.81
C ASN A 288 -1.23 1.43 -18.20
N GLY A 289 -2.03 0.70 -17.42
CA GLY A 289 -1.59 -0.41 -16.58
C GLY A 289 -1.29 0.04 -15.14
N MET A 290 -1.17 -0.94 -14.26
CA MET A 290 -0.84 -0.74 -12.85
C MET A 290 0.64 -0.37 -12.67
N GLY A 291 0.96 0.31 -11.61
CA GLY A 291 2.34 0.48 -11.11
C GLY A 291 3.00 1.79 -11.47
N GLY A 292 2.65 2.41 -12.60
CA GLY A 292 3.21 3.70 -13.01
C GLY A 292 2.53 4.91 -12.34
N ILE A 293 3.11 6.08 -12.53
CA ILE A 293 2.56 7.37 -12.11
C ILE A 293 2.51 8.34 -13.29
N ASP A 294 1.62 9.31 -13.23
CA ASP A 294 1.61 10.48 -14.11
C ASP A 294 2.53 11.56 -13.53
N ALA A 295 3.47 12.07 -14.32
CA ALA A 295 4.46 13.02 -13.85
C ALA A 295 3.86 14.38 -13.46
N ASP A 296 2.86 14.85 -14.21
CA ASP A 296 2.19 16.13 -13.92
C ASP A 296 1.37 16.01 -12.63
N ARG A 297 0.71 14.87 -12.42
CA ARG A 297 0.00 14.61 -11.17
C ARG A 297 0.95 14.47 -9.97
N MET A 298 2.12 13.84 -10.13
CA MET A 298 3.12 13.80 -9.07
C MET A 298 3.63 15.20 -8.72
N ALA A 299 3.87 16.04 -9.71
CA ALA A 299 4.23 17.43 -9.47
C ALA A 299 3.13 18.21 -8.71
N SER A 300 1.86 18.01 -9.09
CA SER A 300 0.70 18.56 -8.36
C SER A 300 0.63 18.09 -6.92
N ALA A 301 0.85 16.78 -6.68
CA ALA A 301 0.87 16.19 -5.35
C ALA A 301 1.97 16.80 -4.45
N ILE A 302 3.17 17.02 -5.01
CA ILE A 302 4.26 17.70 -4.32
C ILE A 302 3.86 19.13 -3.95
N GLU A 303 3.29 19.90 -4.89
CA GLU A 303 2.85 21.29 -4.62
C GLU A 303 1.72 21.35 -3.57
N GLN A 304 0.76 20.42 -3.59
CA GLN A 304 -0.24 20.32 -2.55
C GLN A 304 0.38 20.01 -1.17
N THR A 305 1.37 19.13 -1.13
CA THR A 305 2.08 18.82 0.11
C THR A 305 2.87 20.03 0.61
N LYS A 306 3.55 20.78 -0.29
CA LYS A 306 4.25 22.04 0.04
C LYS A 306 3.33 23.11 0.62
N SER A 307 2.06 23.11 0.28
CA SER A 307 1.11 24.11 0.79
C SER A 307 0.85 23.99 2.30
N VAL A 308 1.11 22.82 2.90
CA VAL A 308 0.83 22.51 4.31
C VAL A 308 2.02 21.93 5.07
N TYR A 309 3.07 21.55 4.37
CA TYR A 309 4.30 21.00 4.93
C TYR A 309 5.51 21.76 4.41
N GLU A 310 6.31 22.32 5.33
CA GLU A 310 7.53 23.02 5.00
C GLU A 310 8.67 22.00 4.80
N PHE A 311 9.03 21.75 3.55
CA PHE A 311 10.17 20.90 3.22
C PHE A 311 11.48 21.55 3.63
N VAL A 312 12.38 20.79 4.24
CA VAL A 312 13.74 21.22 4.57
C VAL A 312 14.61 21.25 3.30
N ASN A 313 14.35 20.31 2.39
CA ASN A 313 15.06 20.19 1.12
C ASN A 313 14.08 20.47 -0.04
N GLU A 314 14.60 20.92 -1.21
CA GLU A 314 13.74 21.04 -2.39
C GLU A 314 13.26 19.64 -2.83
N PRO A 315 11.94 19.43 -2.93
CA PRO A 315 11.39 18.14 -3.32
C PRO A 315 11.83 17.71 -4.72
N ASP A 316 12.27 16.47 -4.84
CA ASP A 316 12.66 15.85 -6.12
C ASP A 316 11.86 14.57 -6.33
N ALA A 317 10.95 14.56 -7.30
CA ALA A 317 10.09 13.43 -7.63
C ALA A 317 10.89 12.15 -7.94
N SER A 318 12.12 12.27 -8.46
CA SER A 318 12.99 11.13 -8.77
C SER A 318 13.50 10.39 -7.54
N LEU A 319 13.49 11.04 -6.36
CA LEU A 319 13.83 10.40 -5.09
C LEU A 319 12.65 9.62 -4.52
N TYR A 320 11.42 9.97 -4.92
CA TYR A 320 10.19 9.41 -4.36
C TYR A 320 9.67 8.22 -5.12
N PHE A 321 9.94 8.16 -6.45
CA PHE A 321 9.44 7.08 -7.30
C PHE A 321 10.43 6.75 -8.43
N ASP A 322 10.86 5.48 -8.47
CA ASP A 322 11.71 4.95 -9.53
C ASP A 322 10.97 3.89 -10.37
N PRO A 323 10.51 4.23 -11.58
CA PRO A 323 9.81 3.30 -12.47
C PRO A 323 10.72 2.27 -13.16
N SER A 324 12.03 2.35 -13.01
CA SER A 324 12.98 1.50 -13.75
C SER A 324 12.87 0.01 -13.43
N TYR A 325 12.30 -0.33 -12.26
CA TYR A 325 12.05 -1.71 -11.84
C TYR A 325 10.71 -2.28 -12.33
N LEU A 326 9.85 -1.46 -12.96
CA LEU A 326 8.55 -1.94 -13.44
C LEU A 326 8.71 -2.95 -14.57
N PRO A 327 7.98 -4.09 -14.55
CA PRO A 327 7.97 -5.06 -15.63
C PRO A 327 7.55 -4.45 -16.97
N THR A 328 8.22 -4.84 -18.04
CA THR A 328 7.91 -4.38 -19.41
C THR A 328 7.24 -5.45 -20.29
N ASP A 329 6.94 -6.62 -19.71
CA ASP A 329 6.41 -7.80 -20.38
C ASP A 329 4.87 -7.77 -20.59
N GLY A 330 4.21 -6.70 -20.15
CA GLY A 330 2.74 -6.53 -20.22
C GLY A 330 1.99 -7.08 -19.00
N SER A 331 2.66 -7.61 -17.98
CA SER A 331 2.04 -8.12 -16.74
C SER A 331 1.30 -7.03 -15.96
N LEU A 332 1.68 -5.76 -16.12
CA LEU A 332 1.03 -4.62 -15.47
C LEU A 332 -0.37 -4.30 -16.02
N LYS A 333 -0.79 -4.89 -17.15
CA LYS A 333 -2.14 -4.70 -17.69
C LYS A 333 -3.14 -5.57 -16.93
N LEU A 334 -4.04 -4.94 -16.19
CA LEU A 334 -5.04 -5.61 -15.36
C LEU A 334 -6.29 -6.06 -16.15
N LYS A 335 -6.50 -5.51 -17.34
CA LYS A 335 -7.61 -5.87 -18.27
C LYS A 335 -7.11 -6.02 -19.69
#